data_5f8bb7bdc1d67476181fa5aa70b54bf9
#
_entry.id   5f8bb7bdc1d67476181fa5aa70b54bf9
#
_cell.length_a   1.000
_cell.length_b   1.000
_cell.length_c   1.000
_cell.angle_alpha   90.00
_cell.angle_beta   90.00
_cell.angle_gamma   90.00
#
_symmetry.space_group_name_H-M   'P 1'
#
loop_
_entity.id
_entity.type
_entity.pdbx_description
1 polymer ?
#
loop_
_entity_poly.entity_id
_entity_poly.type
_entity_poly.pdbx_seq_one_letter_code
_entity_poly.pdbx_strand_id
1 'polypeptide(L)'
;MVMSMKVERLPLVEEFYSIQGEGFNTGLAAWFIRLGGCDIGCSWCDSRFAWDPGLYPEVETDTIVLNAIRSGTDSVVVTGGEPLMWNLDYLCNELKKNDIRTFIETSGAYPMSGIWDWVCLSPKKNMPPAYKICRVADELKVIIEDEDXXXXSILRALDFLWAEKYSEIVSDRCRLYLQPEWSRFEKIIPEIVEYVKKNKKWRISLQVHKYMHIP
;
A
#
# COMPACT_ATOMS: atom_id res chain seq x y z
N MET A 1 -33.99 3.05 25.52
CA MET A 1 -33.49 1.98 24.63
C MET A 1 -32.05 2.35 24.29
N VAL A 2 -31.11 1.70 24.96
CA VAL A 2 -29.69 1.96 24.69
C VAL A 2 -29.38 1.23 23.38
N MET A 3 -29.15 1.98 22.30
CA MET A 3 -28.63 1.38 21.06
C MET A 3 -27.26 0.77 21.41
N SER A 4 -27.18 -0.55 21.35
CA SER A 4 -25.88 -1.23 21.43
C SER A 4 -25.06 -0.72 20.25
N MET A 5 -24.10 0.12 20.50
CA MET A 5 -23.14 0.50 19.48
C MET A 5 -22.33 -0.74 19.13
N LYS A 6 -22.45 -1.20 17.90
CA LYS A 6 -21.67 -2.35 17.42
C LYS A 6 -20.21 -1.92 17.42
N VAL A 7 -19.43 -2.51 18.29
CA VAL A 7 -17.98 -2.24 18.36
C VAL A 7 -17.34 -2.75 17.07
N GLU A 8 -16.77 -1.87 16.30
CA GLU A 8 -16.05 -2.26 15.09
C GLU A 8 -14.69 -2.87 15.46
N ARG A 9 -14.37 -3.98 14.83
CA ARG A 9 -13.13 -4.72 15.08
C ARG A 9 -12.42 -4.98 13.75
N LEU A 10 -11.08 -5.01 13.81
CA LEU A 10 -10.23 -5.24 12.64
C LEU A 10 -9.19 -6.31 13.00
N PRO A 11 -8.84 -7.21 12.06
CA PRO A 11 -7.81 -8.22 12.31
C PRO A 11 -6.43 -7.54 12.27
N LEU A 12 -5.88 -7.26 13.43
CA LEU A 12 -4.63 -6.52 13.57
C LEU A 12 -3.45 -7.48 13.56
N VAL A 13 -2.61 -7.40 12.53
CA VAL A 13 -1.36 -8.16 12.43
C VAL A 13 -0.31 -7.55 13.34
N GLU A 14 -0.09 -6.25 13.17
CA GLU A 14 0.91 -5.49 13.94
C GLU A 14 0.64 -3.99 13.82
N GLU A 15 1.17 -3.25 14.77
CA GLU A 15 1.24 -1.80 14.68
C GLU A 15 2.55 -1.32 15.30
N PHE A 16 3.17 -0.30 14.68
CA PHE A 16 4.48 0.18 15.10
C PHE A 16 4.76 1.58 14.58
N TYR A 17 5.63 2.32 15.27
CA TYR A 17 6.09 3.63 14.83
C TYR A 17 7.41 3.46 14.07
N SER A 18 7.43 3.94 12.83
CA SER A 18 8.61 3.77 11.96
C SER A 18 8.67 4.90 10.93
N ILE A 19 9.49 4.68 9.89
CA ILE A 19 9.67 5.63 8.78
C ILE A 19 9.09 4.99 7.50
N GLN A 20 8.24 5.73 6.78
CA GLN A 20 7.78 5.29 5.46
C GLN A 20 8.98 5.08 4.55
N GLY A 21 9.16 3.87 4.07
CA GLY A 21 10.32 3.49 3.28
C GLY A 21 10.09 3.46 1.78
N GLU A 22 8.89 3.85 1.29
CA GLU A 22 8.53 3.71 -0.11
C GLU A 22 7.83 4.95 -0.67
N GLY A 23 7.94 5.12 -1.99
CA GLY A 23 7.14 6.09 -2.73
C GLY A 23 7.40 7.55 -2.40
N PHE A 24 6.36 8.35 -2.56
CA PHE A 24 6.45 9.81 -2.39
C PHE A 24 6.76 10.22 -0.95
N ASN A 25 6.20 9.50 -0.01
CA ASN A 25 6.32 9.84 1.41
C ASN A 25 7.54 9.22 2.10
N THR A 26 8.49 8.69 1.32
CA THR A 26 9.75 8.13 1.86
C THR A 26 10.42 9.14 2.81
N GLY A 27 10.76 8.67 4.02
CA GLY A 27 11.37 9.51 5.05
C GLY A 27 10.39 10.07 6.08
N LEU A 28 9.08 9.92 5.84
CA LEU A 28 8.05 10.41 6.76
C LEU A 28 7.93 9.46 7.96
N ALA A 29 8.02 10.01 9.17
CA ALA A 29 7.73 9.26 10.39
C ALA A 29 6.22 9.02 10.50
N ALA A 30 5.80 7.79 10.76
CA ALA A 30 4.38 7.44 10.82
C ALA A 30 4.13 6.23 11.71
N TRP A 31 2.91 6.14 12.21
CA TRP A 31 2.41 4.93 12.88
C TRP A 31 1.83 4.01 11.81
N PHE A 32 2.35 2.82 11.72
CA PHE A 32 1.86 1.82 10.76
C PHE A 32 0.84 0.92 11.42
N ILE A 33 -0.26 0.66 10.72
CA ILE A 33 -1.31 -0.29 11.11
C ILE A 33 -1.39 -1.32 9.99
N ARG A 34 -0.96 -2.55 10.27
CA ARG A 34 -1.03 -3.66 9.30
C ARG A 34 -2.20 -4.56 9.62
N LEU A 35 -3.14 -4.65 8.68
CA LEU A 35 -4.33 -5.49 8.82
C LEU A 35 -4.14 -6.84 8.14
N GLY A 36 -4.73 -7.88 8.71
CA GLY A 36 -4.77 -9.21 8.11
C GLY A 36 -5.88 -9.33 7.08
N GLY A 37 -5.67 -10.20 6.11
CA GLY A 37 -6.62 -10.49 5.05
C GLY A 37 -6.12 -10.05 3.67
N CYS A 38 -5.93 -11.03 2.77
CA CYS A 38 -5.59 -10.73 1.37
C CYS A 38 -5.85 -11.98 0.54
N ASP A 39 -6.65 -11.86 -0.51
CA ASP A 39 -6.96 -12.96 -1.42
C ASP A 39 -6.38 -12.73 -2.83
N ILE A 40 -5.53 -11.72 -3.00
CA ILE A 40 -4.97 -11.34 -4.30
C ILE A 40 -3.96 -12.38 -4.81
N GLY A 41 -3.20 -12.99 -3.90
CA GLY A 41 -2.34 -14.12 -4.25
C GLY A 41 -1.09 -13.79 -5.06
N CYS A 42 -0.42 -12.65 -4.77
CA CYS A 42 0.81 -12.28 -5.47
C CYS A 42 1.94 -13.26 -5.17
N SER A 43 2.55 -13.84 -6.21
CA SER A 43 3.62 -14.84 -6.06
C SER A 43 4.86 -14.29 -5.34
N TRP A 44 5.10 -13.00 -5.45
CA TRP A 44 6.28 -12.29 -4.92
C TRP A 44 5.99 -11.53 -3.61
N CYS A 45 4.81 -11.69 -3.02
CA CYS A 45 4.40 -10.92 -1.85
C CYS A 45 5.39 -11.11 -0.68
N ASP A 46 5.86 -10.01 -0.12
CA ASP A 46 6.76 -10.03 1.06
C ASP A 46 5.99 -10.01 2.39
N SER A 47 4.66 -9.88 2.33
CA SER A 47 3.79 -9.83 3.52
C SER A 47 2.79 -11.00 3.55
N ARG A 48 3.20 -12.18 3.06
CA ARG A 48 2.31 -13.36 3.00
C ARG A 48 1.77 -13.76 4.37
N PHE A 49 2.51 -13.46 5.43
CA PHE A 49 2.06 -13.72 6.78
C PHE A 49 0.73 -13.02 7.08
N ALA A 50 0.46 -11.88 6.42
CA ALA A 50 -0.78 -11.12 6.63
C ALA A 50 -1.98 -11.62 5.79
N TRP A 51 -1.83 -12.69 4.99
CA TRP A 51 -2.91 -13.13 4.08
C TRP A 51 -4.12 -13.70 4.82
N ASP A 52 -3.90 -14.51 5.86
CA ASP A 52 -4.99 -15.16 6.61
C ASP A 52 -5.34 -14.32 7.84
N PRO A 53 -6.49 -13.62 7.81
CA PRO A 53 -6.88 -12.78 8.96
C PRO A 53 -7.20 -13.62 10.21
N GLY A 54 -7.55 -14.91 10.02
CA GLY A 54 -7.86 -15.80 11.15
C GLY A 54 -6.67 -16.11 12.06
N LEU A 55 -5.45 -15.77 11.63
CA LEU A 55 -4.24 -15.95 12.44
C LEU A 55 -4.02 -14.80 13.45
N TYR A 56 -4.83 -13.74 13.38
CA TYR A 56 -4.59 -12.52 14.15
C TYR A 56 -5.81 -12.13 14.96
N PRO A 57 -5.61 -11.47 16.10
CA PRO A 57 -6.73 -11.07 16.94
C PRO A 57 -7.58 -10.00 16.26
N GLU A 58 -8.89 -10.09 16.44
CA GLU A 58 -9.80 -8.98 16.11
C GLU A 58 -9.71 -7.96 17.24
N VAL A 59 -9.09 -6.81 16.96
CA VAL A 59 -8.87 -5.75 17.94
C VAL A 59 -9.93 -4.66 17.74
N GLU A 60 -10.44 -4.14 18.84
CA GLU A 60 -11.38 -3.02 18.80
C GLU A 60 -10.73 -1.81 18.14
N THR A 61 -11.40 -1.21 17.16
CA THR A 61 -10.86 -0.07 16.41
C THR A 61 -10.47 1.09 17.34
N ASP A 62 -11.23 1.32 18.42
CA ASP A 62 -10.88 2.33 19.41
C ASP A 62 -9.51 2.08 20.05
N THR A 63 -9.15 0.80 20.28
CA THR A 63 -7.84 0.46 20.81
C THR A 63 -6.73 0.82 19.81
N ILE A 64 -6.94 0.50 18.53
CA ILE A 64 -5.98 0.82 17.46
C ILE A 64 -5.77 2.35 17.38
N VAL A 65 -6.87 3.11 17.39
CA VAL A 65 -6.82 4.58 17.38
C VAL A 65 -6.07 5.11 18.59
N LEU A 66 -6.37 4.58 19.78
CA LEU A 66 -5.73 5.01 21.02
C LEU A 66 -4.21 4.76 21.01
N ASN A 67 -3.79 3.64 20.43
CA ASN A 67 -2.35 3.33 20.31
C ASN A 67 -1.64 4.33 19.38
N ALA A 68 -2.29 4.68 18.25
CA ALA A 68 -1.76 5.71 17.35
C ALA A 68 -1.62 7.06 18.07
N ILE A 69 -2.67 7.46 18.81
CA ILE A 69 -2.63 8.71 19.60
C ILE A 69 -1.48 8.68 20.62
N ARG A 70 -1.34 7.58 21.36
CA ARG A 70 -0.30 7.42 22.38
C ARG A 70 1.11 7.44 21.81
N SER A 71 1.29 7.05 20.55
CA SER A 71 2.60 7.11 19.89
C SER A 71 3.08 8.55 19.66
N GLY A 72 2.16 9.52 19.69
CA GLY A 72 2.45 10.92 19.40
C GLY A 72 2.61 11.21 17.92
N THR A 73 2.19 10.29 17.06
CA THR A 73 2.28 10.47 15.60
C THR A 73 1.30 11.52 15.10
N ASP A 74 1.66 12.22 14.03
CA ASP A 74 0.74 13.06 13.26
C ASP A 74 0.26 12.36 11.98
N SER A 75 0.70 11.11 11.75
CA SER A 75 0.45 10.41 10.49
C SER A 75 0.31 8.90 10.74
N VAL A 76 -0.71 8.30 10.16
CA VAL A 76 -0.95 6.86 10.18
C VAL A 76 -0.89 6.31 8.75
N VAL A 77 -0.20 5.21 8.55
CA VAL A 77 -0.21 4.45 7.29
C VAL A 77 -0.94 3.13 7.53
N VAL A 78 -2.09 2.96 6.89
CA VAL A 78 -2.84 1.70 6.93
C VAL A 78 -2.40 0.84 5.76
N THR A 79 -1.95 -0.36 6.08
CA THR A 79 -1.43 -1.33 5.12
C THR A 79 -1.86 -2.73 5.55
N GLY A 80 -1.21 -3.76 5.04
CA GLY A 80 -1.48 -5.10 5.52
C GLY A 80 -1.33 -6.14 4.45
N GLY A 81 -2.31 -7.06 4.42
CA GLY A 81 -2.65 -7.80 3.24
C GLY A 81 -3.28 -6.84 2.22
N GLU A 82 -4.61 -6.76 2.20
CA GLU A 82 -5.33 -5.72 1.43
C GLU A 82 -6.29 -5.01 2.39
N PRO A 83 -5.95 -3.79 2.82
CA PRO A 83 -6.75 -3.12 3.87
C PRO A 83 -8.19 -2.81 3.45
N LEU A 84 -8.46 -2.58 2.15
CA LEU A 84 -9.82 -2.30 1.69
C LEU A 84 -10.75 -3.53 1.67
N MET A 85 -10.26 -4.71 2.07
CA MET A 85 -11.16 -5.84 2.39
C MET A 85 -12.07 -5.50 3.58
N TRP A 86 -11.67 -4.52 4.39
CA TRP A 86 -12.38 -4.10 5.60
C TRP A 86 -12.98 -2.70 5.41
N ASN A 87 -14.07 -2.43 6.15
CA ASN A 87 -14.60 -1.06 6.19
C ASN A 87 -13.74 -0.24 7.15
N LEU A 88 -13.15 0.84 6.65
CA LEU A 88 -12.21 1.68 7.39
C LEU A 88 -12.79 3.07 7.71
N ASP A 89 -14.09 3.25 7.49
CA ASP A 89 -14.76 4.56 7.73
C ASP A 89 -14.59 5.00 9.17
N TYR A 90 -14.86 4.09 10.12
CA TYR A 90 -14.78 4.42 11.53
C TYR A 90 -13.34 4.73 11.95
N LEU A 91 -12.39 3.88 11.55
CA LEU A 91 -10.96 4.08 11.85
C LEU A 91 -10.52 5.48 11.39
N CYS A 92 -10.78 5.80 10.11
CA CYS A 92 -10.37 7.09 9.55
C CYS A 92 -11.02 8.26 10.27
N ASN A 93 -12.33 8.15 10.54
CA ASN A 93 -13.07 9.22 11.23
C ASN A 93 -12.50 9.50 12.63
N GLU A 94 -12.15 8.44 13.39
CA GLU A 94 -11.60 8.63 14.73
C GLU A 94 -10.15 9.19 14.68
N LEU A 95 -9.33 8.76 13.72
CA LEU A 95 -7.99 9.34 13.53
C LEU A 95 -8.11 10.83 13.17
N LYS A 96 -9.02 11.18 12.25
CA LYS A 96 -9.23 12.58 11.83
C LYS A 96 -9.70 13.48 12.98
N LYS A 97 -10.54 12.98 13.89
CA LYS A 97 -10.95 13.74 15.07
C LYS A 97 -9.78 14.12 15.97
N ASN A 98 -8.68 13.39 15.86
CA ASN A 98 -7.48 13.61 16.64
C ASN A 98 -6.37 14.30 15.82
N ASP A 99 -6.72 14.92 14.68
CA ASP A 99 -5.83 15.65 13.78
C ASP A 99 -4.69 14.79 13.22
N ILE A 100 -4.92 13.46 13.10
CA ILE A 100 -3.95 12.52 12.53
C ILE A 100 -4.22 12.33 11.04
N ARG A 101 -3.21 12.54 10.21
CA ARG A 101 -3.30 12.31 8.76
C ARG A 101 -3.37 10.81 8.47
N THR A 102 -4.18 10.44 7.50
CA THR A 102 -4.45 9.05 7.16
C THR A 102 -3.94 8.73 5.74
N PHE A 103 -3.07 7.74 5.65
CA PHE A 103 -2.50 7.26 4.38
C PHE A 103 -2.86 5.79 4.20
N ILE A 104 -3.10 5.35 2.96
CA ILE A 104 -3.39 3.95 2.67
C ILE A 104 -2.47 3.41 1.58
N GLU A 105 -2.01 2.16 1.79
CA GLU A 105 -1.33 1.33 0.79
C GLU A 105 -2.30 0.26 0.35
N THR A 106 -2.77 0.29 -0.90
CA THR A 106 -3.80 -0.65 -1.38
C THR A 106 -3.56 -1.10 -2.82
N SER A 107 -4.00 -2.29 -3.15
CA SER A 107 -4.07 -2.75 -4.54
C SER A 107 -5.21 -2.06 -5.32
N GLY A 108 -6.18 -1.52 -4.61
CA GLY A 108 -7.38 -0.92 -5.21
C GLY A 108 -8.41 -1.93 -5.71
N ALA A 109 -8.26 -3.21 -5.38
CA ALA A 109 -9.16 -4.26 -5.86
C ALA A 109 -10.54 -4.23 -5.19
N TYR A 110 -10.65 -3.61 -4.02
CA TYR A 110 -11.88 -3.54 -3.23
C TYR A 110 -12.44 -2.11 -3.22
N PRO A 111 -13.75 -1.95 -2.93
CA PRO A 111 -14.34 -0.60 -2.86
C PRO A 111 -13.65 0.27 -1.80
N MET A 112 -13.47 1.55 -2.13
CA MET A 112 -12.87 2.49 -1.19
C MET A 112 -13.79 2.70 0.01
N SER A 113 -13.22 2.60 1.21
CA SER A 113 -13.80 3.06 2.46
C SER A 113 -12.74 3.92 3.19
N GLY A 114 -13.17 4.72 4.14
CA GLY A 114 -12.29 5.65 4.84
C GLY A 114 -12.11 6.98 4.10
N ILE A 115 -11.54 7.94 4.82
CA ILE A 115 -11.18 9.27 4.30
C ILE A 115 -9.66 9.41 4.38
N TRP A 116 -9.03 9.55 3.22
CA TRP A 116 -7.57 9.47 3.12
C TRP A 116 -6.95 10.80 2.69
N ASP A 117 -5.86 11.19 3.33
CA ASP A 117 -5.02 12.31 2.90
C ASP A 117 -4.06 11.89 1.81
N TRP A 118 -3.78 10.58 1.69
CA TRP A 118 -2.90 10.03 0.65
C TRP A 118 -3.31 8.60 0.31
N VAL A 119 -3.55 8.37 -0.96
CA VAL A 119 -3.89 7.04 -1.49
C VAL A 119 -2.72 6.55 -2.37
N CYS A 120 -1.96 5.59 -1.88
CA CYS A 120 -0.96 4.89 -2.67
C CYS A 120 -1.60 3.65 -3.30
N LEU A 121 -1.78 3.69 -4.62
CA LEU A 121 -2.36 2.59 -5.40
C LEU A 121 -1.23 1.73 -5.96
N SER A 122 -1.20 0.46 -5.57
CA SER A 122 -0.24 -0.52 -6.09
C SER A 122 -0.99 -1.63 -6.83
N PRO A 123 -1.36 -1.43 -8.12
CA PRO A 123 -2.24 -2.34 -8.85
C PRO A 123 -1.63 -3.74 -9.03
N LYS A 124 -2.45 -4.77 -8.88
CA LYS A 124 -2.01 -6.16 -9.00
C LYS A 124 -2.68 -6.83 -10.20
N LYS A 125 -1.90 -7.61 -10.96
CA LYS A 125 -2.39 -8.26 -12.19
C LYS A 125 -3.48 -9.29 -11.89
N ASN A 126 -3.33 -10.02 -10.78
CA ASN A 126 -4.28 -11.08 -10.39
C ASN A 126 -5.68 -10.52 -10.07
N MET A 127 -5.74 -9.29 -9.56
CA MET A 127 -6.99 -8.64 -9.20
C MET A 127 -6.87 -7.13 -9.48
N PRO A 128 -7.18 -6.72 -10.72
CA PRO A 128 -7.00 -5.32 -11.13
C PRO A 128 -7.83 -4.33 -10.32
N PRO A 129 -7.30 -3.11 -10.10
CA PRO A 129 -8.00 -2.11 -9.30
C PRO A 129 -9.28 -1.59 -9.96
N ALA A 130 -10.21 -1.17 -9.11
CA ALA A 130 -11.44 -0.51 -9.57
C ALA A 130 -11.10 0.87 -10.17
N TYR A 131 -11.75 1.21 -11.29
CA TYR A 131 -11.53 2.48 -11.98
C TYR A 131 -11.64 3.70 -11.04
N LYS A 132 -12.64 3.69 -10.15
CA LYS A 132 -12.87 4.80 -9.22
C LYS A 132 -11.65 5.05 -8.31
N ILE A 133 -10.97 3.98 -7.87
CA ILE A 133 -9.79 4.11 -7.01
C ILE A 133 -8.62 4.69 -7.80
N CYS A 134 -8.45 4.26 -9.05
CA CYS A 134 -7.43 4.85 -9.92
C CYS A 134 -7.59 6.38 -10.02
N ARG A 135 -8.83 6.87 -10.10
CA ARG A 135 -9.08 8.31 -10.27
C ARG A 135 -8.82 9.15 -9.01
N VAL A 136 -8.80 8.52 -7.83
CA VAL A 136 -8.54 9.25 -6.57
C VAL A 136 -7.13 8.99 -6.02
N ALA A 137 -6.35 8.13 -6.67
CA ALA A 137 -4.98 7.82 -6.25
C ALA A 137 -4.08 9.06 -6.32
N ASP A 138 -3.34 9.30 -5.25
CA ASP A 138 -2.31 10.35 -5.19
C ASP A 138 -0.96 9.82 -5.69
N GLU A 139 -0.78 8.51 -5.55
CA GLU A 139 0.44 7.81 -5.96
C GLU A 139 0.05 6.49 -6.67
N LEU A 140 0.69 6.24 -7.79
CA LEU A 140 0.64 4.96 -8.50
C LEU A 140 2.02 4.32 -8.35
N LYS A 141 2.11 3.21 -7.65
CA LYS A 141 3.36 2.50 -7.38
C LYS A 141 3.28 1.10 -7.99
N VAL A 142 3.91 0.90 -9.14
CA VAL A 142 3.83 -0.37 -9.88
C VAL A 142 5.08 -1.20 -9.59
N ILE A 143 4.85 -2.43 -9.13
CA ILE A 143 5.94 -3.38 -8.88
C ILE A 143 6.36 -3.98 -10.23
N ILE A 144 7.67 -3.94 -10.49
CA ILE A 144 8.27 -4.58 -11.66
C ILE A 144 8.84 -5.91 -11.20
N GLU A 145 8.32 -6.98 -11.78
CA GLU A 145 8.68 -8.35 -11.44
C GLU A 145 9.66 -8.90 -12.49
N ASP A 146 10.35 -9.96 -12.15
CA ASP A 146 11.13 -10.76 -13.08
C ASP A 146 10.66 -12.23 -12.91
N GLU A 147 9.73 -12.65 -13.72
CA GLU A 147 9.33 -14.05 -13.75
C GLU A 147 10.39 -14.83 -14.54
N ASP A 148 10.97 -15.78 -13.86
CA ASP A 148 12.07 -16.60 -14.39
C ASP A 148 11.67 -17.39 -15.64
N UNK A 149 11.68 -16.91 -16.61
CA UNK A 149 11.40 -17.50 -17.88
C UNK A 149 12.38 -17.04 -18.89
N UNK A 150 12.50 -17.79 -19.76
CA UNK A 150 13.31 -17.48 -20.88
C UNK A 150 12.87 -16.28 -21.70
N UNK A 151 11.76 -15.94 -21.41
CA UNK A 151 11.18 -14.79 -21.96
C UNK A 151 11.33 -13.58 -21.03
N UNK A 152 12.00 -13.58 -20.39
CA UNK A 152 12.27 -12.57 -19.44
C UNK A 152 12.22 -11.15 -19.94
N SER A 153 12.65 -10.95 -21.00
CA SER A 153 12.52 -9.58 -21.60
C SER A 153 11.07 -9.24 -21.99
N ILE A 154 10.35 -10.21 -22.47
CA ILE A 154 8.93 -9.99 -22.87
C ILE A 154 8.04 -9.75 -21.64
N LEU A 155 8.22 -10.54 -20.59
CA LEU A 155 7.40 -10.40 -19.36
C LEU A 155 7.67 -9.07 -18.66
N ARG A 156 8.91 -8.62 -18.59
CA ARG A 156 9.22 -7.28 -18.06
C ARG A 156 8.65 -6.18 -18.92
N ALA A 157 8.63 -6.36 -20.23
CA ALA A 157 7.95 -5.41 -21.12
C ALA A 157 6.46 -5.32 -20.77
N LEU A 158 5.83 -6.45 -20.37
CA LEU A 158 4.43 -6.44 -19.94
C LEU A 158 4.22 -5.67 -18.63
N ASP A 159 5.21 -5.69 -17.71
CA ASP A 159 5.11 -4.89 -16.48
C ASP A 159 5.15 -3.40 -16.78
N PHE A 160 6.04 -2.98 -17.67
CA PHE A 160 6.08 -1.58 -18.10
C PHE A 160 4.81 -1.19 -18.86
N LEU A 161 4.27 -2.07 -19.70
CA LEU A 161 2.99 -1.83 -20.37
C LEU A 161 1.84 -1.74 -19.37
N TRP A 162 1.85 -2.59 -18.33
CA TRP A 162 0.88 -2.53 -17.24
C TRP A 162 0.98 -1.18 -16.51
N ALA A 163 2.19 -0.74 -16.22
CA ALA A 163 2.43 0.57 -15.59
C ALA A 163 1.89 1.70 -16.49
N GLU A 164 2.21 1.67 -17.79
CA GLU A 164 1.74 2.68 -18.73
C GLU A 164 0.22 2.72 -18.80
N LYS A 165 -0.43 1.56 -18.87
CA LYS A 165 -1.90 1.46 -18.85
C LYS A 165 -2.49 2.24 -17.68
N TYR A 166 -1.96 2.03 -16.47
CA TYR A 166 -2.52 2.71 -15.29
C TYR A 166 -2.10 4.17 -15.20
N SER A 167 -0.94 4.54 -15.74
CA SER A 167 -0.54 5.94 -15.79
C SER A 167 -1.50 6.80 -16.65
N GLU A 168 -2.22 6.17 -17.59
CA GLU A 168 -3.22 6.85 -18.42
C GLU A 168 -4.59 6.93 -17.70
N ILE A 169 -4.83 6.10 -16.70
CA ILE A 169 -6.11 6.03 -15.99
C ILE A 169 -6.13 6.94 -14.76
N VAL A 170 -5.02 7.03 -14.04
CA VAL A 170 -4.95 7.87 -12.83
C VAL A 170 -5.06 9.35 -13.17
N SER A 171 -5.18 10.20 -12.16
CA SER A 171 -5.28 11.65 -12.41
C SER A 171 -3.92 12.21 -12.80
N ASP A 172 -3.92 13.35 -13.50
CA ASP A 172 -2.68 14.04 -13.93
C ASP A 172 -1.82 14.50 -12.74
N ARG A 173 -2.39 14.55 -11.54
CA ARG A 173 -1.69 14.93 -10.32
C ARG A 173 -1.05 13.75 -9.62
N CYS A 174 -1.42 12.53 -10.03
CA CYS A 174 -0.93 11.30 -9.42
C CYS A 174 0.58 11.15 -9.65
N ARG A 175 1.32 10.84 -8.59
CA ARG A 175 2.75 10.59 -8.66
C ARG A 175 3.01 9.17 -9.13
N LEU A 176 3.88 9.02 -10.13
CA LEU A 176 4.08 7.72 -10.80
C LEU A 176 5.41 7.10 -10.38
N TYR A 177 5.36 5.90 -9.81
CA TYR A 177 6.52 5.19 -9.31
C TYR A 177 6.61 3.77 -9.86
N LEU A 178 7.83 3.38 -10.23
CA LEU A 178 8.19 1.98 -10.52
C LEU A 178 9.05 1.49 -9.37
N GLN A 179 8.73 0.30 -8.85
CA GLN A 179 9.44 -0.28 -7.72
C GLN A 179 9.92 -1.69 -8.10
N PRO A 180 11.20 -1.99 -7.96
CA PRO A 180 11.67 -3.36 -8.21
C PRO A 180 11.14 -4.31 -7.15
N GLU A 181 10.73 -5.51 -7.57
CA GLU A 181 10.42 -6.58 -6.62
C GLU A 181 11.71 -6.88 -5.82
N TRP A 182 11.58 -6.96 -4.49
CA TRP A 182 12.74 -6.92 -3.59
C TRP A 182 13.72 -8.07 -3.79
N SER A 183 13.22 -9.30 -3.94
CA SER A 183 14.10 -10.48 -4.04
C SER A 183 14.92 -10.49 -5.34
N ARG A 184 14.48 -9.70 -6.32
CA ARG A 184 15.12 -9.60 -7.65
C ARG A 184 15.71 -8.19 -7.89
N PHE A 185 15.86 -7.40 -6.83
CA PHE A 185 16.26 -6.00 -6.90
C PHE A 185 17.48 -5.77 -7.82
N GLU A 186 18.58 -6.49 -7.56
CA GLU A 186 19.84 -6.29 -8.29
C GLU A 186 19.69 -6.54 -9.80
N LYS A 187 18.79 -7.44 -10.15
CA LYS A 187 18.55 -7.82 -11.55
C LYS A 187 17.64 -6.83 -12.27
N ILE A 188 16.66 -6.26 -11.54
CA ILE A 188 15.59 -5.43 -12.12
C ILE A 188 15.97 -3.95 -12.15
N ILE A 189 16.67 -3.46 -11.12
CA ILE A 189 16.90 -2.02 -10.96
C ILE A 189 17.62 -1.37 -12.14
N PRO A 190 18.62 -2.00 -12.82
CA PRO A 190 19.24 -1.37 -13.99
C PRO A 190 18.25 -1.08 -15.11
N GLU A 191 17.27 -1.96 -15.32
CA GLU A 191 16.26 -1.77 -16.37
C GLU A 191 15.28 -0.64 -16.02
N ILE A 192 14.85 -0.58 -14.74
CA ILE A 192 13.99 0.50 -14.28
C ILE A 192 14.72 1.85 -14.46
N VAL A 193 16.01 1.92 -14.13
CA VAL A 193 16.81 3.14 -14.30
C VAL A 193 16.79 3.59 -15.76
N GLU A 194 17.07 2.66 -16.69
CA GLU A 194 17.09 3.00 -18.12
C GLU A 194 15.68 3.37 -18.61
N TYR A 195 14.65 2.72 -18.09
CA TYR A 195 13.26 3.06 -18.45
C TYR A 195 12.89 4.47 -17.96
N VAL A 196 13.18 4.80 -16.71
CA VAL A 196 12.85 6.10 -16.12
C VAL A 196 13.63 7.23 -16.84
N LYS A 197 14.89 7.01 -17.20
CA LYS A 197 15.67 8.00 -17.97
C LYS A 197 15.01 8.34 -19.30
N LYS A 198 14.35 7.38 -19.92
CA LYS A 198 13.62 7.56 -21.20
C LYS A 198 12.20 8.10 -21.00
N ASN A 199 11.59 7.78 -19.85
CA ASN A 199 10.17 8.10 -19.56
C ASN A 199 10.09 8.94 -18.28
N LYS A 200 10.39 10.22 -18.40
CA LYS A 200 10.61 11.18 -17.30
C LYS A 200 9.40 11.42 -16.38
N LYS A 201 8.22 10.94 -16.74
CA LYS A 201 7.04 11.01 -15.87
C LYS A 201 7.15 10.06 -14.68
N TRP A 202 7.94 8.98 -14.83
CA TRP A 202 8.14 7.96 -13.80
C TRP A 202 9.29 8.31 -12.86
N ARG A 203 9.17 7.87 -11.63
CA ARG A 203 10.23 7.93 -10.61
C ARG A 203 10.49 6.52 -10.10
N ILE A 204 11.61 6.31 -9.43
CA ILE A 204 11.93 5.03 -8.81
C ILE A 204 11.52 5.08 -7.34
N SER A 205 10.75 4.10 -6.90
CA SER A 205 10.52 3.84 -5.49
C SER A 205 11.49 2.75 -5.05
N LEU A 206 12.20 3.01 -3.97
CA LEU A 206 13.03 1.98 -3.32
C LEU A 206 12.34 1.58 -2.01
N GLN A 207 12.71 0.42 -1.47
CA GLN A 207 12.26 0.00 -0.13
C GLN A 207 13.37 0.36 0.86
N VAL A 208 13.51 1.66 1.16
CA VAL A 208 14.65 2.15 1.94
C VAL A 208 14.63 1.64 3.39
N HIS A 209 13.44 1.31 3.93
CA HIS A 209 13.33 0.70 5.26
C HIS A 209 14.15 -0.61 5.36
N LYS A 210 14.23 -1.38 4.27
CA LYS A 210 15.04 -2.63 4.25
C LYS A 210 16.54 -2.33 4.38
N TYR A 211 17.02 -1.23 3.80
CA TYR A 211 18.42 -0.81 3.94
C TYR A 211 18.71 -0.21 5.32
N MET A 212 17.70 0.38 5.95
CA MET A 212 17.81 0.91 7.30
C MET A 212 17.62 -0.16 8.38
N HIS A 213 17.21 -1.36 8.01
CA HIS A 213 16.91 -2.48 8.92
C HIS A 213 15.84 -2.11 9.96
N ILE A 214 14.80 -1.40 9.51
CA ILE A 214 13.65 -1.03 10.35
C ILE A 214 12.37 -1.69 9.81
N PRO A 215 11.32 -1.82 10.64
CA PRO A 215 10.05 -2.40 10.20
C PRO A 215 9.44 -1.64 9.04
#